data_86ef04fb758239b78b5bdd327ff9787d
#
_entry.id   86ef04fb758239b78b5bdd327ff9787d
#
_cell.length_a   1.000
_cell.length_b   1.000
_cell.length_c   1.000
_cell.angle_alpha   90.00
_cell.angle_beta   90.00
_cell.angle_gamma   90.00
#
_symmetry.space_group_name_H-M   'P 1'
#
loop_
_entity.id
_entity.type
_entity.pdbx_description
1 polymer ?
#
loop_
_entity_poly.entity_id
_entity_poly.type
_entity_poly.pdbx_seq_one_letter_code
_entity_poly.pdbx_strand_id
1 'polypeptide(L)'
;MFSRIKGDVNSIYERDPAARSRWEVLLCYPGLHAIIAHRVAHWLWNKDWKVSARALSQCNRFLTGIEIHPAAKIGDRVLIDHGMGVVIGETAEVGDDCTIYHGVTLGGTSLASGTKRHPTIGKNVIVGAGAKILGGFEIGGNAVVIKPLPPNSTAVGNPARIVDKSKKAVPKKEPEPQPDPKAQVRLAAYGVVANEEDPYVEKIKSLENLLQEQQARLDEMEKKIS
;
A
#
# COMPACT_ATOMS: atom_id res chain seq x y z
N MET A 1 25.47 -3.19 6.52
CA MET A 1 24.42 -2.49 7.29
C MET A 1 24.45 -0.98 7.05
N PHE A 2 25.55 -0.28 7.30
CA PHE A 2 25.62 1.19 7.12
C PHE A 2 25.26 1.69 5.70
N SER A 3 25.72 1.01 4.65
CA SER A 3 25.40 1.37 3.27
C SER A 3 23.89 1.30 2.99
N ARG A 4 23.20 0.29 3.54
CA ARG A 4 21.74 0.15 3.41
C ARG A 4 21.01 1.28 4.14
N ILE A 5 21.42 1.60 5.39
CA ILE A 5 20.81 2.71 6.15
C ILE A 5 20.98 4.04 5.38
N LYS A 6 22.18 4.30 4.83
CA LYS A 6 22.40 5.49 4.00
C LYS A 6 21.48 5.54 2.78
N GLY A 7 21.27 4.39 2.13
CA GLY A 7 20.33 4.26 1.01
C GLY A 7 18.89 4.54 1.43
N ASP A 8 18.46 4.00 2.57
CA ASP A 8 17.11 4.22 3.11
C ASP A 8 16.88 5.70 3.45
N VAL A 9 17.84 6.33 4.17
CA VAL A 9 17.78 7.77 4.52
C VAL A 9 17.67 8.64 3.27
N ASN A 10 18.49 8.39 2.25
CA ASN A 10 18.44 9.15 1.01
C ASN A 10 17.11 8.96 0.29
N SER A 11 16.63 7.73 0.18
CA SER A 11 15.37 7.41 -0.48
C SER A 11 14.16 8.06 0.22
N ILE A 12 14.15 8.11 1.55
CA ILE A 12 13.11 8.80 2.31
C ILE A 12 13.19 10.32 2.06
N TYR A 13 14.40 10.88 2.18
CA TYR A 13 14.62 12.31 1.96
C TYR A 13 14.20 12.79 0.56
N GLU A 14 14.36 11.93 -0.46
CA GLU A 14 13.98 12.25 -1.85
C GLU A 14 12.47 12.12 -2.10
N ARG A 15 11.79 11.19 -1.39
CA ARG A 15 10.37 10.89 -1.59
C ARG A 15 9.44 11.70 -0.72
N ASP A 16 9.85 12.03 0.51
CA ASP A 16 9.02 12.79 1.43
C ASP A 16 9.30 14.30 1.30
N PRO A 17 8.34 15.09 0.78
CA PRO A 17 8.50 16.54 0.66
C PRO A 17 8.57 17.27 2.00
N ALA A 18 8.16 16.64 3.11
CA ALA A 18 8.22 17.21 4.45
C ALA A 18 9.62 17.09 5.09
N ALA A 19 10.47 16.20 4.56
CA ALA A 19 11.82 15.98 5.07
C ALA A 19 12.75 17.15 4.74
N ARG A 20 13.22 17.87 5.77
CA ARG A 20 14.09 19.06 5.62
C ARG A 20 15.57 18.71 5.57
N SER A 21 15.97 17.58 6.17
CA SER A 21 17.36 17.13 6.16
C SER A 21 17.47 15.63 6.38
N ARG A 22 18.61 15.05 5.95
CA ARG A 22 18.92 13.64 6.21
C ARG A 22 19.05 13.31 7.70
N TRP A 23 19.46 14.29 8.51
CA TRP A 23 19.53 14.16 9.97
C TRP A 23 18.14 14.07 10.59
N GLU A 24 17.19 14.85 10.09
CA GLU A 24 15.78 14.76 10.50
C GLU A 24 15.21 13.39 10.18
N VAL A 25 15.46 12.88 8.97
CA VAL A 25 15.05 11.52 8.59
C VAL A 25 15.65 10.46 9.52
N LEU A 26 16.95 10.57 9.82
CA LEU A 26 17.62 9.60 10.69
C LEU A 26 17.08 9.62 12.13
N LEU A 27 16.76 10.78 12.66
CA LEU A 27 16.41 10.94 14.08
C LEU A 27 14.90 10.92 14.36
N CYS A 28 14.06 11.31 13.39
CA CYS A 28 12.64 11.59 13.63
C CYS A 28 11.67 10.67 12.85
N TYR A 29 12.16 9.77 12.00
CA TYR A 29 11.28 8.92 11.20
C TYR A 29 11.11 7.52 11.83
N PRO A 30 9.96 7.25 12.47
CA PRO A 30 9.73 5.96 13.14
C PRO A 30 9.73 4.78 12.17
N GLY A 31 9.31 4.98 10.92
CA GLY A 31 9.38 3.95 9.87
C GLY A 31 10.79 3.49 9.57
N LEU A 32 11.77 4.42 9.52
CA LEU A 32 13.17 4.08 9.35
C LEU A 32 13.71 3.30 10.57
N HIS A 33 13.37 3.77 11.78
CA HIS A 33 13.78 3.08 13.01
C HIS A 33 13.22 1.65 13.07
N ALA A 34 11.96 1.48 12.67
CA ALA A 34 11.30 0.18 12.62
C ALA A 34 12.02 -0.78 11.65
N ILE A 35 12.42 -0.31 10.47
CA ILE A 35 13.15 -1.11 9.49
C ILE A 35 14.55 -1.48 9.99
N ILE A 36 15.27 -0.53 10.61
CA ILE A 36 16.61 -0.80 11.16
C ILE A 36 16.54 -1.87 12.25
N ALA A 37 15.61 -1.71 13.21
CA ALA A 37 15.42 -2.69 14.29
C ALA A 37 14.95 -4.05 13.75
N HIS A 38 14.06 -4.05 12.74
CA HIS A 38 13.63 -5.28 12.07
C HIS A 38 14.81 -6.02 11.43
N ARG A 39 15.75 -5.35 10.78
CA ARG A 39 16.92 -6.02 10.18
C ARG A 39 17.75 -6.77 11.23
N VAL A 40 17.89 -6.20 12.44
CA VAL A 40 18.55 -6.88 13.55
C VAL A 40 17.72 -8.06 14.05
N ALA A 41 16.41 -7.88 14.23
CA ALA A 41 15.49 -8.94 14.63
C ALA A 41 15.45 -10.08 13.60
N HIS A 42 15.45 -9.77 12.30
CA HIS A 42 15.51 -10.75 11.21
C HIS A 42 16.83 -11.53 11.21
N TRP A 43 17.96 -10.86 11.47
CA TRP A 43 19.24 -11.54 11.61
C TRP A 43 19.24 -12.51 12.80
N LEU A 44 18.73 -12.11 13.97
CA LEU A 44 18.55 -12.99 15.13
C LEU A 44 17.64 -14.18 14.81
N TRP A 45 16.53 -13.93 14.09
CA TRP A 45 15.60 -14.95 13.65
C TRP A 45 16.28 -16.03 12.80
N ASN A 46 17.12 -15.60 11.84
CA ASN A 46 17.87 -16.48 10.96
C ASN A 46 19.04 -17.22 11.66
N LYS A 47 19.43 -16.75 12.86
CA LYS A 47 20.36 -17.46 13.76
C LYS A 47 19.67 -18.40 14.75
N ASP A 48 18.38 -18.61 14.57
CA ASP A 48 17.50 -19.43 15.42
C ASP A 48 17.26 -18.87 16.84
N TRP A 49 17.64 -17.62 17.09
CA TRP A 49 17.35 -16.91 18.34
C TRP A 49 15.94 -16.32 18.33
N LYS A 50 14.93 -17.20 18.15
CA LYS A 50 13.54 -16.84 17.88
C LYS A 50 12.93 -15.96 18.97
N VAL A 51 13.14 -16.30 20.25
CA VAL A 51 12.59 -15.55 21.38
C VAL A 51 13.19 -14.15 21.44
N SER A 52 14.52 -14.02 21.32
CA SER A 52 15.20 -12.71 21.31
C SER A 52 14.77 -11.85 20.12
N ALA A 53 14.61 -12.45 18.95
CA ALA A 53 14.11 -11.78 17.76
C ALA A 53 12.68 -11.23 17.98
N ARG A 54 11.80 -12.03 18.58
CA ARG A 54 10.43 -11.64 18.91
C ARG A 54 10.40 -10.54 19.98
N ALA A 55 11.23 -10.66 21.02
CA ALA A 55 11.33 -9.64 22.07
C ALA A 55 11.75 -8.29 21.47
N LEU A 56 12.81 -8.28 20.64
CA LEU A 56 13.25 -7.07 19.94
C LEU A 56 12.16 -6.47 19.03
N SER A 57 11.42 -7.33 18.31
CA SER A 57 10.29 -6.89 17.48
C SER A 57 9.19 -6.23 18.33
N GLN A 58 8.87 -6.74 19.52
CA GLN A 58 7.87 -6.12 20.41
C GLN A 58 8.37 -4.80 21.02
N CYS A 59 9.65 -4.72 21.40
CA CYS A 59 10.26 -3.45 21.82
C CYS A 59 10.15 -2.39 20.70
N ASN A 60 10.49 -2.79 19.47
CA ASN A 60 10.38 -1.91 18.30
C ASN A 60 8.94 -1.43 18.08
N ARG A 61 7.97 -2.34 18.15
CA ARG A 61 6.53 -1.99 18.07
C ARG A 61 6.13 -0.98 19.14
N PHE A 62 6.56 -1.18 20.38
CA PHE A 62 6.27 -0.25 21.48
C PHE A 62 6.82 1.15 21.21
N LEU A 63 8.04 1.25 20.66
CA LEU A 63 8.71 2.54 20.39
C LEU A 63 8.20 3.25 19.14
N THR A 64 7.79 2.50 18.11
CA THR A 64 7.49 3.06 16.79
C THR A 64 6.00 2.99 16.42
N GLY A 65 5.21 2.17 17.11
CA GLY A 65 3.84 1.84 16.72
C GLY A 65 3.74 0.92 15.50
N ILE A 66 4.86 0.36 15.03
CA ILE A 66 4.97 -0.46 13.82
C ILE A 66 5.34 -1.90 14.21
N GLU A 67 4.47 -2.85 13.86
CA GLU A 67 4.73 -4.26 14.08
C GLU A 67 5.27 -4.91 12.81
N ILE A 68 6.50 -5.44 12.87
CA ILE A 68 7.08 -6.25 11.80
C ILE A 68 7.53 -7.57 12.41
N HIS A 69 6.96 -8.69 11.93
CA HIS A 69 7.39 -10.01 12.39
C HIS A 69 8.85 -10.27 11.97
N PRO A 70 9.71 -10.81 12.85
CA PRO A 70 11.14 -11.01 12.54
C PRO A 70 11.40 -11.90 11.31
N ALA A 71 10.49 -12.81 10.99
CA ALA A 71 10.60 -13.68 9.80
C ALA A 71 10.25 -12.98 8.49
N ALA A 72 9.53 -11.85 8.53
CA ALA A 72 9.14 -11.10 7.33
C ALA A 72 10.38 -10.67 6.53
N LYS A 73 10.26 -10.64 5.20
CA LYS A 73 11.33 -10.18 4.32
C LYS A 73 11.03 -8.77 3.86
N ILE A 74 11.89 -7.82 4.21
CA ILE A 74 11.76 -6.41 3.84
C ILE A 74 12.94 -6.03 2.95
N GLY A 75 12.63 -5.50 1.78
CA GLY A 75 13.59 -5.01 0.80
C GLY A 75 14.35 -3.76 1.26
N ASP A 76 15.05 -3.16 0.33
CA ASP A 76 15.80 -1.94 0.53
C ASP A 76 14.97 -0.71 0.15
N ARG A 77 15.28 0.45 0.76
CA ARG A 77 14.65 1.74 0.46
C ARG A 77 13.11 1.74 0.62
N VAL A 78 12.60 0.90 1.51
CA VAL A 78 11.19 0.90 1.88
C VAL A 78 10.89 2.11 2.77
N LEU A 79 9.89 2.89 2.40
CA LEU A 79 9.36 3.99 3.20
C LEU A 79 8.11 3.51 3.95
N ILE A 80 8.14 3.54 5.27
CA ILE A 80 6.93 3.42 6.09
C ILE A 80 6.60 4.82 6.58
N ASP A 81 5.59 5.43 5.96
CA ASP A 81 5.20 6.81 6.22
C ASP A 81 4.12 6.89 7.29
N HIS A 82 4.30 7.78 8.27
CA HIS A 82 3.51 7.91 9.50
C HIS A 82 3.50 6.65 10.39
N GLY A 83 3.50 5.49 9.84
CA GLY A 83 3.74 4.15 10.37
C GLY A 83 2.81 3.62 11.46
N MET A 84 2.14 4.45 12.24
CA MET A 84 1.30 4.02 13.36
C MET A 84 0.27 2.96 12.93
N GLY A 85 0.23 1.82 13.65
CA GLY A 85 -0.72 0.74 13.37
C GLY A 85 -0.41 -0.11 12.14
N VAL A 86 0.77 0.03 11.53
CA VAL A 86 1.25 -0.90 10.49
C VAL A 86 1.53 -2.26 11.13
N VAL A 87 1.04 -3.33 10.48
CA VAL A 87 1.29 -4.71 10.88
C VAL A 87 1.76 -5.52 9.68
N ILE A 88 2.97 -6.08 9.77
CA ILE A 88 3.57 -6.93 8.74
C ILE A 88 3.80 -8.33 9.32
N GLY A 89 3.03 -9.32 8.82
CA GLY A 89 3.00 -10.67 9.36
C GLY A 89 4.18 -11.55 8.95
N GLU A 90 4.25 -12.72 9.53
CA GLU A 90 5.40 -13.66 9.52
C GLU A 90 5.93 -14.00 8.12
N THR A 91 5.08 -14.37 7.19
CA THR A 91 5.47 -14.80 5.84
C THR A 91 5.29 -13.71 4.78
N ALA A 92 5.12 -12.44 5.23
CA ALA A 92 5.04 -11.31 4.31
C ALA A 92 6.40 -11.03 3.66
N GLU A 93 6.34 -10.59 2.41
CA GLU A 93 7.50 -10.12 1.66
C GLU A 93 7.19 -8.75 1.07
N VAL A 94 8.11 -7.80 1.23
CA VAL A 94 8.00 -6.44 0.68
C VAL A 94 9.21 -6.17 -0.19
N GLY A 95 8.97 -5.85 -1.45
CA GLY A 95 10.02 -5.54 -2.42
C GLY A 95 10.69 -4.19 -2.14
N ASP A 96 11.75 -3.92 -2.90
CA ASP A 96 12.50 -2.66 -2.82
C ASP A 96 11.63 -1.48 -3.21
N ASP A 97 11.97 -0.28 -2.71
CA ASP A 97 11.39 1.01 -3.06
C ASP A 97 9.88 1.17 -2.75
N CYS A 98 9.28 0.24 -2.00
CA CYS A 98 7.88 0.33 -1.61
C CYS A 98 7.61 1.50 -0.66
N THR A 99 6.36 2.02 -0.70
CA THR A 99 5.83 2.98 0.28
C THR A 99 4.63 2.34 0.98
N ILE A 100 4.63 2.35 2.31
CA ILE A 100 3.57 1.79 3.16
C ILE A 100 3.09 2.88 4.11
N TYR A 101 1.81 3.22 4.06
CA TYR A 101 1.22 4.22 4.95
C TYR A 101 0.71 3.61 6.26
N HIS A 102 0.36 4.47 7.22
CA HIS A 102 -0.17 4.08 8.53
C HIS A 102 -1.39 3.16 8.42
N GLY A 103 -1.61 2.35 9.45
CA GLY A 103 -2.77 1.47 9.56
C GLY A 103 -2.82 0.32 8.57
N VAL A 104 -1.81 0.16 7.70
CA VAL A 104 -1.72 -0.95 6.74
C VAL A 104 -1.53 -2.28 7.48
N THR A 105 -2.23 -3.32 7.03
CA THR A 105 -2.02 -4.68 7.51
C THR A 105 -1.66 -5.62 6.35
N LEU A 106 -0.48 -6.22 6.41
CA LEU A 106 -0.09 -7.36 5.58
C LEU A 106 -0.34 -8.64 6.40
N GLY A 107 -1.58 -9.13 6.35
CA GLY A 107 -2.10 -10.15 7.24
C GLY A 107 -2.26 -11.52 6.59
N GLY A 108 -2.40 -12.56 7.43
CA GLY A 108 -2.69 -13.91 7.00
C GLY A 108 -4.18 -14.24 7.07
N THR A 109 -4.63 -15.17 6.21
CA THR A 109 -6.00 -15.71 6.20
C THR A 109 -6.06 -17.17 6.62
N SER A 110 -4.91 -17.80 6.86
CA SER A 110 -4.82 -19.21 7.27
C SER A 110 -4.13 -19.34 8.63
N LEU A 111 -4.59 -20.27 9.44
CA LEU A 111 -3.97 -20.67 10.71
C LEU A 111 -2.95 -21.81 10.54
N ALA A 112 -2.76 -22.33 9.32
CA ALA A 112 -1.80 -23.38 9.05
C ALA A 112 -0.37 -22.88 9.24
N SER A 113 0.38 -23.54 10.14
CA SER A 113 1.79 -23.25 10.39
C SER A 113 2.66 -23.61 9.19
N GLY A 114 3.72 -22.83 8.94
CA GLY A 114 4.71 -23.11 7.89
C GLY A 114 4.27 -22.83 6.46
N THR A 115 3.03 -22.32 6.24
CA THR A 115 2.52 -22.01 4.90
C THR A 115 2.69 -20.52 4.56
N LYS A 116 2.79 -20.19 3.28
CA LYS A 116 2.74 -18.80 2.78
C LYS A 116 1.31 -18.27 2.94
N ARG A 117 1.08 -17.53 4.02
CA ARG A 117 -0.24 -17.00 4.41
C ARG A 117 -0.36 -15.48 4.40
N HIS A 118 0.76 -14.77 4.21
CA HIS A 118 0.82 -13.32 4.13
C HIS A 118 1.24 -12.88 2.72
N PRO A 119 0.87 -11.67 2.28
CA PRO A 119 1.10 -11.22 0.91
C PRO A 119 2.59 -11.01 0.58
N THR A 120 2.86 -11.09 -0.72
CA THR A 120 4.11 -10.61 -1.33
C THR A 120 3.82 -9.32 -2.07
N ILE A 121 4.49 -8.25 -1.68
CA ILE A 121 4.40 -6.93 -2.31
C ILE A 121 5.59 -6.79 -3.24
N GLY A 122 5.32 -6.56 -4.53
CA GLY A 122 6.36 -6.35 -5.55
C GLY A 122 7.17 -5.07 -5.32
N LYS A 123 8.14 -4.80 -6.19
CA LYS A 123 8.96 -3.58 -6.08
C LYS A 123 8.17 -2.33 -6.42
N ASN A 124 8.53 -1.21 -5.79
CA ASN A 124 7.96 0.12 -6.05
C ASN A 124 6.43 0.15 -5.96
N VAL A 125 5.86 -0.62 -5.01
CA VAL A 125 4.42 -0.63 -4.73
C VAL A 125 4.10 0.41 -3.67
N ILE A 126 3.00 1.13 -3.87
CA ILE A 126 2.45 2.04 -2.86
C ILE A 126 1.22 1.39 -2.22
N VAL A 127 1.26 1.25 -0.91
CA VAL A 127 0.14 0.75 -0.10
C VAL A 127 -0.44 1.89 0.70
N GLY A 128 -1.60 2.37 0.28
CA GLY A 128 -2.29 3.52 0.87
C GLY A 128 -2.75 3.28 2.31
N ALA A 129 -3.02 4.37 3.02
CA ALA A 129 -3.39 4.37 4.43
C ALA A 129 -4.58 3.44 4.74
N GLY A 130 -4.45 2.66 5.81
CA GLY A 130 -5.50 1.75 6.28
C GLY A 130 -5.75 0.51 5.43
N ALA A 131 -5.04 0.30 4.30
CA ALA A 131 -5.25 -0.86 3.44
C ALA A 131 -5.01 -2.18 4.18
N LYS A 132 -5.93 -3.13 4.03
CA LYS A 132 -5.84 -4.48 4.58
C LYS A 132 -5.60 -5.46 3.45
N ILE A 133 -4.38 -5.99 3.36
CA ILE A 133 -3.96 -6.96 2.35
C ILE A 133 -3.81 -8.30 3.04
N LEU A 134 -4.76 -9.19 2.82
CA LEU A 134 -4.92 -10.42 3.60
C LEU A 134 -4.82 -11.65 2.70
N GLY A 135 -3.83 -12.50 2.93
CA GLY A 135 -3.64 -13.77 2.23
C GLY A 135 -2.30 -13.89 1.52
N GLY A 136 -1.94 -15.12 1.17
CA GLY A 136 -0.66 -15.47 0.54
C GLY A 136 -0.61 -15.24 -0.98
N PHE A 137 -0.98 -14.06 -1.47
CA PHE A 137 -0.95 -13.71 -2.89
C PHE A 137 0.06 -12.60 -3.20
N GLU A 138 0.27 -12.31 -4.48
CA GLU A 138 1.22 -11.30 -4.93
C GLU A 138 0.51 -10.03 -5.42
N ILE A 139 1.08 -8.88 -5.08
CA ILE A 139 0.78 -7.58 -5.69
C ILE A 139 1.92 -7.24 -6.61
N GLY A 140 1.61 -7.07 -7.90
CA GLY A 140 2.60 -6.74 -8.94
C GLY A 140 3.35 -5.43 -8.63
N GLY A 141 4.57 -5.32 -9.12
CA GLY A 141 5.36 -4.09 -8.99
C GLY A 141 4.65 -2.88 -9.61
N ASN A 142 4.95 -1.69 -9.10
CA ASN A 142 4.38 -0.40 -9.49
C ASN A 142 2.85 -0.26 -9.26
N ALA A 143 2.22 -1.17 -8.50
CA ALA A 143 0.80 -1.05 -8.15
C ALA A 143 0.59 -0.04 -7.01
N VAL A 144 -0.56 0.66 -7.04
CA VAL A 144 -0.98 1.55 -5.96
C VAL A 144 -2.25 0.98 -5.33
N VAL A 145 -2.16 0.48 -4.11
CA VAL A 145 -3.27 -0.15 -3.38
C VAL A 145 -3.85 0.86 -2.41
N ILE A 146 -5.06 1.35 -2.69
CA ILE A 146 -5.78 2.36 -1.89
C ILE A 146 -7.03 1.82 -1.19
N LYS A 147 -7.40 0.56 -1.47
CA LYS A 147 -8.58 -0.10 -0.87
C LYS A 147 -8.21 -1.50 -0.39
N PRO A 148 -8.94 -2.07 0.57
CA PRO A 148 -8.78 -3.47 0.97
C PRO A 148 -8.95 -4.41 -0.23
N LEU A 149 -8.07 -5.40 -0.33
CA LEU A 149 -8.15 -6.44 -1.36
C LEU A 149 -8.70 -7.73 -0.76
N PRO A 150 -9.66 -8.40 -1.42
CA PRO A 150 -10.15 -9.71 -0.98
C PRO A 150 -9.03 -10.75 -0.95
N PRO A 151 -9.13 -11.78 -0.08
CA PRO A 151 -8.20 -12.90 -0.09
C PRO A 151 -8.13 -13.58 -1.47
N ASN A 152 -6.94 -14.07 -1.83
CA ASN A 152 -6.66 -14.78 -3.08
C ASN A 152 -6.91 -13.98 -4.37
N SER A 153 -6.99 -12.63 -4.27
CA SER A 153 -7.09 -11.78 -5.45
C SER A 153 -5.70 -11.40 -5.98
N THR A 154 -5.60 -11.13 -7.27
CA THR A 154 -4.41 -10.51 -7.87
C THR A 154 -4.77 -9.08 -8.23
N ALA A 155 -3.96 -8.11 -7.82
CA ALA A 155 -4.20 -6.71 -8.12
C ALA A 155 -3.00 -6.11 -8.85
N VAL A 156 -3.25 -5.33 -9.89
CA VAL A 156 -2.23 -4.66 -10.71
C VAL A 156 -2.69 -3.26 -11.09
N GLY A 157 -1.73 -2.38 -11.32
CA GLY A 157 -1.98 -1.04 -11.84
C GLY A 157 -2.02 0.06 -10.78
N ASN A 158 -2.23 1.29 -11.26
CA ASN A 158 -2.32 2.51 -10.47
C ASN A 158 -3.57 3.30 -10.90
N PRO A 159 -4.66 3.34 -10.06
CA PRO A 159 -4.87 2.54 -8.85
C PRO A 159 -4.99 1.04 -9.13
N ALA A 160 -4.67 0.20 -8.12
CA ALA A 160 -4.70 -1.24 -8.27
C ALA A 160 -6.13 -1.76 -8.50
N ARG A 161 -6.29 -2.56 -9.55
CA ARG A 161 -7.56 -3.24 -9.89
C ARG A 161 -7.38 -4.73 -9.75
N ILE A 162 -8.42 -5.41 -9.26
CA ILE A 162 -8.42 -6.88 -9.16
C ILE A 162 -8.46 -7.45 -10.57
N VAL A 163 -7.47 -8.31 -10.88
CA VAL A 163 -7.43 -9.05 -12.15
C VAL A 163 -8.32 -10.29 -12.01
N ASP A 164 -9.44 -10.28 -12.71
CA ASP A 164 -10.27 -11.47 -12.86
C ASP A 164 -9.61 -12.39 -13.91
N LYS A 165 -9.02 -13.49 -13.42
CA LYS A 165 -8.36 -14.48 -14.30
C LYS A 165 -9.33 -15.16 -15.30
N SER A 166 -10.63 -14.98 -15.16
CA SER A 166 -11.66 -15.49 -16.07
C SER A 166 -11.90 -14.58 -17.28
N LYS A 167 -11.43 -13.35 -17.26
CA LYS A 167 -11.59 -12.40 -18.37
C LYS A 167 -10.27 -12.21 -19.12
N LYS A 168 -10.25 -12.62 -20.39
CA LYS A 168 -9.14 -12.37 -21.34
C LYS A 168 -8.81 -10.88 -21.42
N ALA A 169 -7.52 -10.58 -21.55
CA ALA A 169 -6.95 -9.24 -21.58
C ALA A 169 -7.75 -8.24 -22.47
N VAL A 170 -8.11 -7.10 -21.85
CA VAL A 170 -8.64 -5.93 -22.57
C VAL A 170 -7.47 -5.25 -23.31
N PRO A 171 -7.61 -4.83 -24.57
CA PRO A 171 -6.56 -4.15 -25.34
C PRO A 171 -6.11 -2.86 -24.64
N LYS A 172 -4.80 -2.60 -24.64
CA LYS A 172 -4.20 -1.35 -24.17
C LYS A 172 -4.76 -0.16 -24.95
N LYS A 173 -5.38 0.81 -24.29
CA LYS A 173 -5.54 2.17 -24.85
C LYS A 173 -4.16 2.81 -24.95
N GLU A 174 -3.92 3.50 -26.06
CA GLU A 174 -2.70 4.29 -26.29
C GLU A 174 -2.57 5.42 -25.23
N PRO A 175 -1.34 5.76 -24.84
CA PRO A 175 -1.11 6.74 -23.77
C PRO A 175 -1.40 8.17 -24.24
N GLU A 176 -2.22 8.90 -23.48
CA GLU A 176 -2.35 10.36 -23.59
C GLU A 176 -1.05 11.06 -23.14
N PRO A 177 -0.75 12.29 -23.60
CA PRO A 177 0.50 12.99 -23.34
C PRO A 177 0.72 13.22 -21.84
N GLN A 178 1.89 12.81 -21.36
CA GLN A 178 2.22 12.74 -19.94
C GLN A 178 2.55 14.13 -19.35
N PRO A 179 1.97 14.51 -18.21
CA PRO A 179 2.42 15.65 -17.42
C PRO A 179 3.80 15.38 -16.78
N ASP A 180 4.49 16.47 -16.38
CA ASP A 180 5.84 16.49 -15.82
C ASP A 180 6.14 15.28 -14.89
N PRO A 181 7.19 14.50 -15.12
CA PRO A 181 7.54 13.32 -14.34
C PRO A 181 7.68 13.57 -12.83
N LYS A 182 8.10 14.78 -12.43
CA LYS A 182 8.24 15.15 -11.00
C LYS A 182 6.89 15.42 -10.32
N ALA A 183 5.91 15.93 -11.05
CA ALA A 183 4.56 16.13 -10.53
C ALA A 183 3.80 14.80 -10.40
N GLN A 184 4.00 13.85 -11.31
CA GLN A 184 3.40 12.52 -11.24
C GLN A 184 3.90 11.70 -10.05
N VAL A 185 5.21 11.74 -9.76
CA VAL A 185 5.79 11.02 -8.61
C VAL A 185 5.24 11.56 -7.29
N ARG A 186 5.06 12.88 -7.18
CA ARG A 186 4.48 13.52 -5.98
C ARG A 186 3.01 13.17 -5.79
N LEU A 187 2.20 13.26 -6.83
CA LEU A 187 0.76 12.94 -6.78
C LEU A 187 0.52 11.44 -6.53
N ALA A 188 1.30 10.55 -7.17
CA ALA A 188 1.22 9.11 -6.95
C ALA A 188 1.58 8.71 -5.51
N ALA A 189 2.53 9.41 -4.86
CA ALA A 189 2.89 9.16 -3.47
C ALA A 189 1.73 9.41 -2.48
N TYR A 190 0.80 10.30 -2.82
CA TYR A 190 -0.42 10.58 -2.03
C TYR A 190 -1.66 9.81 -2.49
N GLY A 191 -1.52 8.90 -3.47
CA GLY A 191 -2.66 8.17 -4.04
C GLY A 191 -3.57 9.05 -4.90
N VAL A 192 -3.14 10.26 -5.25
CA VAL A 192 -3.87 11.18 -6.12
C VAL A 192 -3.43 10.97 -7.55
N VAL A 193 -4.31 10.49 -8.40
CA VAL A 193 -4.07 10.37 -9.84
C VAL A 193 -4.62 11.63 -10.52
N ALA A 194 -3.74 12.41 -11.14
CA ALA A 194 -4.16 13.53 -11.96
C ALA A 194 -4.99 12.98 -13.14
N ASN A 195 -6.27 13.36 -13.23
CA ASN A 195 -7.25 13.02 -14.29
C ASN A 195 -8.04 11.70 -14.15
N GLU A 196 -8.12 11.01 -13.02
CA GLU A 196 -9.23 10.08 -12.82
C GLU A 196 -10.39 10.81 -12.15
N GLU A 197 -11.54 10.88 -12.80
CA GLU A 197 -12.79 11.27 -12.15
C GLU A 197 -13.04 10.28 -11.00
N ASP A 198 -13.28 10.80 -9.80
CA ASP A 198 -13.64 10.01 -8.62
C ASP A 198 -14.75 9.02 -9.02
N PRO A 199 -14.62 7.70 -8.76
CA PRO A 199 -15.66 6.73 -9.08
C PRO A 199 -17.03 7.07 -8.50
N TYR A 200 -17.06 7.89 -7.45
CA TYR A 200 -18.29 8.42 -6.89
C TYR A 200 -18.91 9.55 -7.76
N VAL A 201 -18.11 10.32 -8.48
CA VAL A 201 -18.61 11.37 -9.40
C VAL A 201 -19.36 10.75 -10.57
N GLU A 202 -18.85 9.67 -11.19
CA GLU A 202 -19.59 8.92 -12.22
C GLU A 202 -20.91 8.35 -11.67
N LYS A 203 -20.87 7.82 -10.46
CA LYS A 203 -22.04 7.25 -9.82
C LYS A 203 -23.08 8.32 -9.43
N ILE A 204 -22.62 9.49 -9.00
CA ILE A 204 -23.47 10.64 -8.72
C ILE A 204 -24.12 11.11 -10.03
N LYS A 205 -23.38 11.32 -11.12
CA LYS A 205 -23.92 11.68 -12.43
C LYS A 205 -24.96 10.68 -12.93
N SER A 206 -24.72 9.37 -12.75
CA SER A 206 -25.67 8.34 -13.13
C SER A 206 -26.97 8.37 -12.31
N LEU A 207 -26.86 8.66 -11.01
CA LEU A 207 -28.03 8.83 -10.12
C LEU A 207 -28.81 10.12 -10.45
N GLU A 208 -28.13 11.20 -10.76
CA GLU A 208 -28.76 12.45 -11.19
C GLU A 208 -29.55 12.26 -12.48
N ASN A 209 -29.00 11.56 -13.47
CA ASN A 209 -29.69 11.22 -14.71
C ASN A 209 -30.94 10.36 -14.45
N LEU A 210 -30.84 9.38 -13.56
CA LEU A 210 -31.96 8.52 -13.18
C LEU A 210 -33.09 9.32 -12.48
N LEU A 211 -32.70 10.26 -11.65
CA LEU A 211 -33.61 11.15 -10.91
C LEU A 211 -34.37 12.08 -11.89
N GLN A 212 -33.67 12.63 -12.87
CA GLN A 212 -34.29 13.44 -13.92
C GLN A 212 -35.27 12.62 -14.78
N GLU A 213 -34.92 11.38 -15.11
CA GLU A 213 -35.81 10.48 -15.85
C GLU A 213 -37.06 10.12 -15.04
N GLN A 214 -36.95 9.87 -13.75
CA GLN A 214 -38.09 9.60 -12.87
C GLN A 214 -38.98 10.84 -12.71
N GLN A 215 -38.37 12.02 -12.59
CA GLN A 215 -39.13 13.28 -12.51
C GLN A 215 -39.94 13.53 -13.79
N ALA A 216 -39.33 13.34 -14.96
CA ALA A 216 -40.02 13.48 -16.23
C ALA A 216 -41.19 12.50 -16.38
N ARG A 217 -41.06 11.26 -15.89
CA ARG A 217 -42.14 10.28 -15.84
C ARG A 217 -43.28 10.70 -14.92
N LEU A 218 -42.96 11.26 -13.77
CA LEU A 218 -43.97 11.80 -12.85
C LEU A 218 -44.76 12.96 -13.48
N ASP A 219 -44.06 13.91 -14.09
CA ASP A 219 -44.68 15.04 -14.78
C ASP A 219 -45.59 14.60 -15.95
N GLU A 220 -45.21 13.54 -16.67
CA GLU A 220 -46.02 12.95 -17.73
C GLU A 220 -47.28 12.25 -17.18
N MET A 221 -47.15 11.56 -16.04
CA MET A 221 -48.30 10.93 -15.38
C MET A 221 -49.27 11.96 -14.81
N GLU A 222 -48.80 13.05 -14.22
CA GLU A 222 -49.62 14.14 -13.70
C GLU A 222 -50.43 14.82 -14.84
N LYS A 223 -49.80 15.01 -16.01
CA LYS A 223 -50.50 15.53 -17.20
C LYS A 223 -51.59 14.61 -17.77
N LYS A 224 -51.50 13.29 -17.50
CA LYS A 224 -52.53 12.32 -17.95
C LYS A 224 -53.70 12.20 -16.98
N ILE A 225 -53.56 12.69 -15.75
CA ILE A 225 -54.56 12.63 -14.69
C ILE A 225 -55.33 13.96 -14.59
N SER A 226 -54.77 15.05 -15.10
CA SER A 226 -55.39 16.36 -15.22
C SER A 226 -56.20 16.49 -16.53
#